data_36a7d215218639da05bb91be85cef91d
#
_entry.id   36a7d215218639da05bb91be85cef91d
#
_cell.length_a   1.000
_cell.length_b   1.000
_cell.length_c   1.000
_cell.angle_alpha   90.00
_cell.angle_beta   90.00
_cell.angle_gamma   90.00
#
_symmetry.space_group_name_H-M   'P 1'
#
loop_
_entity.id
_entity.type
_entity.pdbx_description
1 polymer ?
#
loop_
_entity_poly.entity_id
_entity_poly.type
_entity_poly.pdbx_seq_one_letter_code
_entity_poly.pdbx_strand_id
1 'polypeptide(L)'
;MEEMRDGSEELTKKSENTENTEKAPDVKAEPEEREETLTRASGSGRRRLSPFTKGALMGLGIGVAAVIITVAALAPSLKEKWIMKTLKEEAYTDISEEEMQEGAYDGILASLGDSYADYYTREETEEIQNTRSGSYEGIGIAISELEDGTCAVVTVYAGSSAEEAGVQVGDLIEKVGETSAEGLTSTEIVELIGDMDPVTMTFSHEGVSYEAVMEKRAIDIPTVEGEMKENGVGYIAISHFRQNTAEQFIKTLSELKEEGMTSLIIDLRENGGGLVDVTRACLEAILPEGLMFYTETRSGVGETFYATGSDPLDIPLVILVNENSASAAEIFAGACRDRLGATLVGKTTFGKGIIQTTRTYEDGSSIKYTTSHYFTPDGYDLNGVGLVPDEEVDLPEETTVVACDDNDTQYQKALECLVGASDSQ
;
A
#
# COMPACT_ATOMS: atom_id res chain seq x y z
N MET A 1 27.35 -22.79 -39.34
CA MET A 1 26.43 -22.56 -40.47
C MET A 1 25.55 -21.40 -40.03
N GLU A 2 26.06 -20.26 -40.33
CA GLU A 2 25.70 -19.33 -41.43
C GLU A 2 24.38 -18.70 -41.13
N GLU A 3 24.47 -17.46 -40.74
CA GLU A 3 24.53 -16.18 -41.52
C GLU A 3 23.12 -15.71 -41.87
N MET A 4 22.71 -14.53 -41.44
CA MET A 4 22.88 -13.21 -42.12
C MET A 4 22.22 -12.16 -41.22
N ARG A 5 22.89 -11.12 -40.70
CA ARG A 5 23.22 -9.83 -41.35
C ARG A 5 22.00 -9.18 -41.96
N ASP A 6 21.67 -8.00 -41.69
CA ASP A 6 22.27 -6.66 -41.51
C ASP A 6 21.25 -5.65 -42.07
N GLY A 7 21.21 -4.44 -41.62
CA GLY A 7 20.37 -3.39 -42.23
C GLY A 7 20.04 -2.28 -41.27
N SER A 8 20.96 -1.63 -40.76
CA SER A 8 21.42 -0.30 -40.50
C SER A 8 20.90 0.79 -41.43
N GLU A 9 20.97 1.98 -40.85
CA GLU A 9 21.11 3.33 -41.42
C GLU A 9 19.84 4.13 -41.64
N GLU A 10 19.72 5.13 -40.81
CA GLU A 10 20.01 6.57 -41.04
C GLU A 10 19.15 7.27 -42.11
N LEU A 11 18.42 8.28 -41.65
CA LEU A 11 18.31 9.55 -42.40
C LEU A 11 17.91 10.69 -41.46
N THR A 12 18.94 11.36 -40.92
CA THR A 12 18.95 12.77 -40.57
C THR A 12 19.12 13.58 -41.87
N LYS A 13 18.32 14.65 -42.04
CA LYS A 13 18.65 15.94 -42.66
C LYS A 13 17.37 16.78 -42.74
N LYS A 14 17.32 17.83 -41.95
CA LYS A 14 17.66 19.24 -42.30
C LYS A 14 17.05 19.73 -43.64
N SER A 15 16.11 20.67 -43.56
CA SER A 15 16.14 21.81 -44.49
C SER A 15 15.56 23.04 -43.81
N GLU A 16 16.43 24.02 -43.78
CA GLU A 16 16.22 25.42 -43.47
C GLU A 16 15.44 26.13 -44.58
N ASN A 17 14.76 27.19 -44.15
CA ASN A 17 14.61 28.47 -44.83
C ASN A 17 14.10 28.56 -46.26
N THR A 18 13.03 29.31 -46.44
CA THR A 18 13.15 30.58 -47.22
C THR A 18 11.92 31.48 -47.02
N GLU A 19 12.19 32.69 -46.52
CA GLU A 19 11.38 33.89 -46.74
C GLU A 19 11.16 34.09 -48.23
N ASN A 20 9.96 34.52 -48.61
CA ASN A 20 9.84 35.38 -49.78
C ASN A 20 8.68 36.36 -49.61
N THR A 21 9.07 37.58 -49.41
CA THR A 21 8.32 38.81 -49.59
C THR A 21 7.98 39.01 -51.06
N GLU A 22 6.74 39.30 -51.37
CA GLU A 22 6.42 39.98 -52.61
C GLU A 22 5.34 41.07 -52.42
N LYS A 23 5.75 42.25 -52.87
CA LYS A 23 5.11 43.55 -52.79
C LYS A 23 3.95 43.70 -53.79
N ALA A 24 3.04 44.60 -53.41
CA ALA A 24 1.95 45.17 -54.14
C ALA A 24 2.31 45.72 -55.52
N PRO A 25 1.32 46.11 -56.32
CA PRO A 25 1.41 47.48 -56.85
C PRO A 25 0.12 48.29 -56.60
N ASP A 26 0.41 49.53 -56.30
CA ASP A 26 -0.44 50.74 -56.37
C ASP A 26 -1.12 50.92 -57.73
N VAL A 27 -2.40 51.29 -57.70
CA VAL A 27 -2.99 52.06 -58.78
C VAL A 27 -3.81 53.18 -58.16
N LYS A 28 -3.28 54.42 -58.40
CA LYS A 28 -3.97 55.69 -58.20
C LYS A 28 -4.95 55.91 -59.33
N ALA A 29 -6.10 56.45 -59.01
CA ALA A 29 -6.81 57.43 -59.85
C ALA A 29 -7.86 58.17 -58.99
N GLU A 30 -7.64 59.44 -58.83
CA GLU A 30 -8.58 60.53 -58.56
C GLU A 30 -8.97 61.17 -59.88
N PRO A 31 -9.87 62.18 -59.92
CA PRO A 31 -11.19 62.37 -59.31
C PRO A 31 -12.29 62.72 -60.33
N GLU A 32 -13.55 62.74 -59.99
CA GLU A 32 -14.51 63.68 -60.59
C GLU A 32 -15.62 64.06 -59.61
N GLU A 33 -15.69 65.36 -59.33
CA GLU A 33 -16.75 66.06 -58.63
C GLU A 33 -18.06 65.97 -59.38
N ARG A 34 -19.13 65.73 -58.64
CA ARG A 34 -20.44 66.32 -58.92
C ARG A 34 -21.16 66.61 -57.59
N GLU A 35 -21.23 67.90 -57.34
CA GLU A 35 -22.19 68.49 -56.43
C GLU A 35 -23.63 68.19 -56.85
N GLU A 36 -24.41 67.62 -55.95
CA GLU A 36 -25.83 67.83 -55.91
C GLU A 36 -26.33 67.88 -54.46
N THR A 37 -26.66 69.10 -54.11
CA THR A 37 -27.39 69.46 -52.92
C THR A 37 -28.72 68.78 -52.81
N LEU A 38 -28.95 68.01 -51.77
CA LEU A 38 -30.29 67.76 -51.20
C LEU A 38 -30.27 67.66 -49.67
N THR A 39 -30.75 68.70 -49.09
CA THR A 39 -31.50 68.88 -47.84
C THR A 39 -31.51 67.77 -46.79
N ARG A 40 -30.94 68.12 -45.67
CA ARG A 40 -31.40 67.93 -44.30
C ARG A 40 -32.54 66.94 -44.07
N ALA A 41 -32.25 65.74 -43.54
CA ALA A 41 -33.14 64.98 -42.67
C ALA A 41 -32.34 64.48 -41.47
N SER A 42 -32.55 65.15 -40.41
CA SER A 42 -32.40 64.91 -38.99
C SER A 42 -31.99 63.53 -38.53
N GLY A 43 -30.99 63.46 -37.73
CA GLY A 43 -31.06 62.85 -36.43
C GLY A 43 -31.12 61.33 -36.36
N SER A 44 -30.01 60.62 -36.59
CA SER A 44 -29.88 59.35 -35.90
C SER A 44 -29.46 59.62 -34.43
N GLY A 45 -30.50 59.90 -33.65
CA GLY A 45 -30.37 59.88 -32.20
C GLY A 45 -29.93 58.46 -31.79
N ARG A 46 -28.68 58.28 -31.44
CA ARG A 46 -28.26 57.14 -30.63
C ARG A 46 -29.10 57.17 -29.36
N ARG A 47 -30.21 56.36 -29.33
CA ARG A 47 -30.99 56.13 -28.11
C ARG A 47 -30.06 55.63 -27.04
N ARG A 48 -29.60 56.52 -26.15
CA ARG A 48 -28.90 56.11 -24.93
C ARG A 48 -29.84 55.26 -24.12
N LEU A 49 -29.53 53.97 -24.03
CA LEU A 49 -30.24 53.04 -23.17
C LEU A 49 -30.31 53.65 -21.74
N SER A 50 -31.50 53.61 -21.14
CA SER A 50 -31.67 54.11 -19.78
C SER A 50 -30.74 53.36 -18.79
N PRO A 51 -30.39 53.96 -17.66
CA PRO A 51 -29.59 53.25 -16.64
C PRO A 51 -30.22 51.92 -16.23
N PHE A 52 -31.53 51.82 -16.21
CA PHE A 52 -32.29 50.60 -15.90
C PHE A 52 -32.10 49.52 -16.98
N THR A 53 -32.22 49.89 -18.26
CA THR A 53 -31.99 48.93 -19.36
C THR A 53 -30.54 48.49 -19.49
N LYS A 54 -29.57 49.34 -19.12
CA LYS A 54 -28.15 48.94 -19.03
C LYS A 54 -27.94 47.96 -17.87
N GLY A 55 -28.52 48.21 -16.70
CA GLY A 55 -28.46 47.31 -15.56
C GLY A 55 -29.12 45.93 -15.83
N ALA A 56 -30.30 45.96 -16.50
CA ALA A 56 -30.98 44.72 -16.90
C ALA A 56 -30.19 43.89 -17.91
N LEU A 57 -29.59 44.53 -18.92
CA LEU A 57 -28.71 43.85 -19.90
C LEU A 57 -27.43 43.31 -19.25
N MET A 58 -26.85 44.05 -18.32
CA MET A 58 -25.66 43.63 -17.56
C MET A 58 -26.00 42.46 -16.63
N GLY A 59 -27.13 42.50 -15.93
CA GLY A 59 -27.64 41.39 -15.11
C GLY A 59 -27.95 40.13 -15.91
N LEU A 60 -28.56 40.30 -17.11
CA LEU A 60 -28.76 39.18 -18.02
C LEU A 60 -27.43 38.58 -18.52
N GLY A 61 -26.46 39.43 -18.86
CA GLY A 61 -25.11 38.97 -19.27
C GLY A 61 -24.39 38.20 -18.17
N ILE A 62 -24.46 38.67 -16.91
CA ILE A 62 -23.90 37.96 -15.75
C ILE A 62 -24.64 36.63 -15.53
N GLY A 63 -25.96 36.63 -15.62
CA GLY A 63 -26.74 35.40 -15.47
C GLY A 63 -26.42 34.35 -16.54
N VAL A 64 -26.31 34.77 -17.80
CA VAL A 64 -25.90 33.87 -18.90
C VAL A 64 -24.48 33.36 -18.71
N ALA A 65 -23.54 34.23 -18.31
CA ALA A 65 -22.17 33.82 -18.03
C ALA A 65 -22.11 32.82 -16.85
N ALA A 66 -22.86 33.04 -15.79
CA ALA A 66 -22.95 32.10 -14.67
C ALA A 66 -23.51 30.75 -15.10
N VAL A 67 -24.56 30.71 -15.91
CA VAL A 67 -25.12 29.47 -16.46
C VAL A 67 -24.10 28.74 -17.35
N ILE A 68 -23.41 29.46 -18.23
CA ILE A 68 -22.35 28.87 -19.10
C ILE A 68 -21.23 28.28 -18.24
N ILE A 69 -20.76 28.97 -17.20
CA ILE A 69 -19.73 28.48 -16.30
C ILE A 69 -20.21 27.24 -15.54
N THR A 70 -21.45 27.25 -15.05
CA THR A 70 -22.04 26.11 -14.36
C THR A 70 -22.18 24.89 -15.29
N VAL A 71 -22.67 25.09 -16.51
CA VAL A 71 -22.79 24.01 -17.51
C VAL A 71 -21.40 23.50 -17.90
N ALA A 72 -20.42 24.37 -18.10
CA ALA A 72 -19.05 23.96 -18.42
C ALA A 72 -18.41 23.17 -17.27
N ALA A 73 -18.66 23.55 -16.02
CA ALA A 73 -18.18 22.84 -14.83
C ALA A 73 -18.84 21.46 -14.66
N LEU A 74 -20.12 21.32 -15.03
CA LEU A 74 -20.86 20.05 -14.94
C LEU A 74 -20.73 19.17 -16.20
N ALA A 75 -20.16 19.69 -17.28
CA ALA A 75 -20.07 18.95 -18.56
C ALA A 75 -19.35 17.59 -18.46
N PRO A 76 -18.24 17.44 -17.69
CA PRO A 76 -17.61 16.13 -17.51
C PRO A 76 -18.53 15.12 -16.83
N SER A 77 -19.20 15.49 -15.75
CA SER A 77 -20.13 14.61 -15.02
C SER A 77 -21.39 14.25 -15.85
N LEU A 78 -21.81 15.14 -16.73
CA LEU A 78 -22.92 14.86 -17.66
C LEU A 78 -22.51 13.85 -18.73
N LYS A 79 -21.28 13.90 -19.22
CA LYS A 79 -20.76 12.93 -20.19
C LYS A 79 -20.63 11.54 -19.57
N GLU A 80 -20.10 11.45 -18.36
CA GLU A 80 -19.99 10.23 -17.58
C GLU A 80 -21.36 9.57 -17.40
N LYS A 81 -22.35 10.30 -16.88
CA LYS A 81 -23.72 9.82 -16.73
C LYS A 81 -24.35 9.37 -18.03
N TRP A 82 -24.06 10.06 -19.14
CA TRP A 82 -24.53 9.66 -20.45
C TRP A 82 -23.91 8.33 -20.91
N ILE A 83 -22.60 8.14 -20.69
CA ILE A 83 -21.90 6.88 -21.00
C ILE A 83 -22.51 5.73 -20.19
N MET A 84 -22.63 5.90 -18.85
CA MET A 84 -23.22 4.89 -17.97
C MET A 84 -24.65 4.51 -18.39
N LYS A 85 -25.47 5.51 -18.71
CA LYS A 85 -26.83 5.28 -19.19
C LYS A 85 -26.83 4.49 -20.49
N THR A 86 -25.98 4.85 -21.45
CA THR A 86 -25.91 4.16 -22.75
C THR A 86 -25.49 2.70 -22.56
N LEU A 87 -24.47 2.44 -21.71
CA LEU A 87 -24.02 1.08 -21.44
C LEU A 87 -25.09 0.26 -20.74
N LYS A 88 -25.80 0.84 -19.77
CA LYS A 88 -26.91 0.17 -19.07
C LYS A 88 -28.09 -0.20 -20.01
N GLU A 89 -28.34 0.62 -21.02
CA GLU A 89 -29.48 0.40 -21.97
C GLU A 89 -29.10 -0.47 -23.18
N GLU A 90 -27.83 -0.46 -23.61
CA GLU A 90 -27.42 -1.03 -24.90
C GLU A 90 -26.34 -2.12 -24.81
N ALA A 91 -25.61 -2.26 -23.67
CA ALA A 91 -24.59 -3.29 -23.56
C ALA A 91 -25.22 -4.69 -23.51
N TYR A 92 -24.52 -5.67 -24.07
CA TYR A 92 -24.95 -7.07 -24.04
C TYR A 92 -24.90 -7.68 -22.64
N THR A 93 -23.94 -7.21 -21.81
CA THR A 93 -23.75 -7.66 -20.43
C THR A 93 -24.51 -6.71 -19.50
N ASP A 94 -25.26 -7.28 -18.58
CA ASP A 94 -25.91 -6.52 -17.51
C ASP A 94 -24.85 -6.04 -16.52
N ILE A 95 -24.84 -4.73 -16.22
CA ILE A 95 -23.90 -4.09 -15.32
C ILE A 95 -24.63 -3.06 -14.46
N SER A 96 -24.35 -3.04 -13.18
CA SER A 96 -24.93 -2.07 -12.26
C SER A 96 -24.31 -0.67 -12.45
N GLU A 97 -25.01 0.34 -11.95
CA GLU A 97 -24.49 1.71 -11.95
C GLU A 97 -23.32 1.88 -11.01
N GLU A 98 -23.29 1.12 -9.91
CA GLU A 98 -22.26 1.06 -8.92
C GLU A 98 -20.96 0.47 -9.47
N GLU A 99 -21.02 -0.71 -10.10
CA GLU A 99 -19.86 -1.33 -10.77
C GLU A 99 -19.25 -0.42 -11.85
N MET A 100 -20.09 0.33 -12.58
CA MET A 100 -19.58 1.30 -13.55
C MET A 100 -18.87 2.50 -12.90
N GLN A 101 -19.34 2.94 -11.73
CA GLN A 101 -18.69 4.03 -10.98
C GLN A 101 -17.35 3.59 -10.41
N GLU A 102 -17.29 2.42 -9.78
CA GLU A 102 -16.06 1.83 -9.27
C GLU A 102 -15.04 1.65 -10.39
N GLY A 103 -15.44 1.05 -11.52
CA GLY A 103 -14.56 0.93 -12.69
C GLY A 103 -14.09 2.28 -13.26
N ALA A 104 -14.86 3.35 -13.09
CA ALA A 104 -14.42 4.69 -13.47
C ALA A 104 -13.34 5.23 -12.49
N TYR A 105 -13.46 4.96 -11.19
CA TYR A 105 -12.43 5.34 -10.20
C TYR A 105 -11.13 4.57 -10.43
N ASP A 106 -11.21 3.27 -10.69
CA ASP A 106 -10.05 2.45 -11.07
C ASP A 106 -9.38 2.96 -12.34
N GLY A 107 -10.16 3.33 -13.34
CA GLY A 107 -9.64 3.93 -14.58
C GLY A 107 -8.89 5.26 -14.35
N ILE A 108 -9.35 6.08 -13.40
CA ILE A 108 -8.66 7.31 -13.01
C ILE A 108 -7.31 6.98 -12.37
N LEU A 109 -7.27 6.03 -11.42
CA LEU A 109 -6.05 5.61 -10.74
C LEU A 109 -5.08 4.92 -11.70
N ALA A 110 -5.55 4.05 -12.57
CA ALA A 110 -4.74 3.43 -13.61
C ALA A 110 -4.05 4.44 -14.54
N SER A 111 -4.65 5.63 -14.72
CA SER A 111 -4.05 6.70 -15.53
C SER A 111 -2.76 7.30 -14.92
N LEU A 112 -2.49 7.04 -13.63
CA LEU A 112 -1.25 7.46 -12.96
C LEU A 112 -0.04 6.63 -13.43
N GLY A 113 -0.26 5.41 -13.96
CA GLY A 113 0.80 4.45 -14.23
C GLY A 113 1.47 3.92 -12.96
N ASP A 114 0.83 4.07 -11.81
CA ASP A 114 1.26 3.58 -10.51
C ASP A 114 0.60 2.21 -10.26
N SER A 115 1.38 1.14 -10.32
CA SER A 115 0.89 -0.23 -10.12
C SER A 115 0.44 -0.53 -8.67
N TYR A 116 0.67 0.39 -7.76
CA TYR A 116 0.26 0.31 -6.35
C TYR A 116 -0.92 1.22 -6.01
N ALA A 117 -1.39 2.02 -6.98
CA ALA A 117 -2.58 2.83 -6.82
C ALA A 117 -3.84 1.99 -6.99
N ASP A 118 -4.79 2.14 -6.08
CA ASP A 118 -5.98 1.32 -6.01
C ASP A 118 -7.16 2.08 -5.42
N TYR A 119 -8.37 1.75 -5.84
CA TYR A 119 -9.61 2.20 -5.22
C TYR A 119 -10.15 1.06 -4.35
N TYR A 120 -10.68 1.40 -3.21
CA TYR A 120 -11.31 0.46 -2.29
C TYR A 120 -12.72 0.94 -1.98
N THR A 121 -13.66 0.03 -2.09
CA THR A 121 -15.01 0.21 -1.58
C THR A 121 -14.98 0.45 -0.07
N ARG A 122 -16.11 0.76 0.52
CA ARG A 122 -16.24 0.91 1.96
C ARG A 122 -15.87 -0.38 2.69
N GLU A 123 -16.41 -1.50 2.22
CA GLU A 123 -16.21 -2.83 2.80
C GLU A 123 -14.74 -3.23 2.75
N GLU A 124 -14.08 -3.07 1.59
CA GLU A 124 -12.65 -3.34 1.43
C GLU A 124 -11.78 -2.40 2.27
N THR A 125 -12.19 -1.13 2.42
CA THR A 125 -11.50 -0.17 3.29
C THR A 125 -11.55 -0.60 4.75
N GLU A 126 -12.70 -1.06 5.23
CA GLU A 126 -12.90 -1.58 6.59
C GLU A 126 -12.06 -2.85 6.80
N GLU A 127 -12.02 -3.76 5.84
CA GLU A 127 -11.20 -4.99 5.90
C GLU A 127 -9.69 -4.66 5.97
N ILE A 128 -9.21 -3.73 5.13
CA ILE A 128 -7.82 -3.27 5.15
C ILE A 128 -7.47 -2.63 6.50
N GLN A 129 -8.38 -1.84 7.08
CA GLN A 129 -8.16 -1.23 8.40
C GLN A 129 -8.08 -2.29 9.48
N ASN A 130 -8.96 -3.28 9.47
CA ASN A 130 -8.95 -4.41 10.40
C ASN A 130 -7.64 -5.20 10.29
N THR A 131 -7.20 -5.50 9.08
CA THR A 131 -5.92 -6.19 8.84
C THR A 131 -4.72 -5.39 9.37
N ARG A 132 -4.73 -4.06 9.23
CA ARG A 132 -3.66 -3.17 9.72
C ARG A 132 -3.65 -3.00 11.23
N SER A 133 -4.79 -3.17 11.90
CA SER A 133 -4.89 -3.04 13.35
C SER A 133 -4.03 -4.06 14.10
N GLY A 134 -3.78 -5.22 13.51
CA GLY A 134 -3.12 -6.35 14.17
C GLY A 134 -4.02 -7.03 15.19
N SER A 135 -5.30 -6.70 15.19
CA SER A 135 -6.34 -7.35 16.00
C SER A 135 -7.62 -7.49 15.21
N TYR A 136 -8.45 -8.45 15.56
CA TYR A 136 -9.78 -8.61 15.00
C TYR A 136 -10.78 -8.96 16.11
N GLU A 137 -12.04 -8.68 15.86
CA GLU A 137 -13.11 -9.09 16.76
C GLU A 137 -13.57 -10.50 16.39
N GLY A 138 -13.38 -11.45 17.29
CA GLY A 138 -13.70 -12.85 17.03
C GLY A 138 -13.53 -13.75 18.23
N ILE A 139 -13.64 -15.05 17.99
CA ILE A 139 -13.52 -16.10 19.03
C ILE A 139 -12.06 -16.54 19.27
N GLY A 140 -11.13 -16.17 18.38
CA GLY A 140 -9.71 -16.44 18.53
C GLY A 140 -9.23 -17.78 17.99
N ILE A 141 -9.72 -18.18 16.82
CA ILE A 141 -9.18 -19.31 16.05
C ILE A 141 -8.79 -18.85 14.64
N ALA A 142 -7.79 -19.51 14.06
CA ALA A 142 -7.60 -19.53 12.62
C ALA A 142 -7.99 -20.92 12.09
N ILE A 143 -8.65 -20.93 10.93
CA ILE A 143 -9.15 -22.16 10.31
C ILE A 143 -8.57 -22.32 8.92
N SER A 144 -8.39 -23.56 8.47
CA SER A 144 -7.94 -23.89 7.14
C SER A 144 -8.75 -25.05 6.58
N GLU A 145 -8.96 -25.02 5.27
CA GLU A 145 -9.57 -26.13 4.54
C GLU A 145 -8.53 -27.20 4.24
N LEU A 146 -8.85 -28.44 4.55
CA LEU A 146 -8.03 -29.61 4.30
C LEU A 146 -8.30 -30.16 2.89
N GLU A 147 -7.43 -31.06 2.40
CA GLU A 147 -7.55 -31.67 1.06
C GLU A 147 -8.88 -32.41 0.82
N ASP A 148 -9.53 -32.88 1.88
CA ASP A 148 -10.82 -33.56 1.81
C ASP A 148 -12.03 -32.62 1.89
N GLY A 149 -11.81 -31.30 1.94
CA GLY A 149 -12.82 -30.28 2.02
C GLY A 149 -13.40 -30.06 3.43
N THR A 150 -12.81 -30.65 4.47
CA THR A 150 -13.16 -30.33 5.85
C THR A 150 -12.37 -29.13 6.36
N CYS A 151 -12.95 -28.34 7.26
CA CYS A 151 -12.25 -27.22 7.89
C CYS A 151 -11.72 -27.61 9.26
N ALA A 152 -10.45 -27.29 9.51
CA ALA A 152 -9.77 -27.56 10.77
C ALA A 152 -9.24 -26.27 11.42
N VAL A 153 -9.13 -26.28 12.74
CA VAL A 153 -8.47 -25.25 13.52
C VAL A 153 -6.97 -25.42 13.37
N VAL A 154 -6.30 -24.40 12.81
CA VAL A 154 -4.83 -24.38 12.62
C VAL A 154 -4.11 -23.50 13.64
N THR A 155 -4.84 -22.57 14.28
CA THR A 155 -4.30 -21.73 15.37
C THR A 155 -5.40 -21.46 16.39
N VAL A 156 -5.02 -21.48 17.67
CA VAL A 156 -5.83 -20.97 18.79
C VAL A 156 -5.01 -19.86 19.44
N TYR A 157 -5.57 -18.65 19.44
CA TYR A 157 -4.86 -17.47 19.98
C TYR A 157 -4.94 -17.45 21.50
N ALA A 158 -3.81 -17.16 22.14
CA ALA A 158 -3.72 -17.08 23.60
C ALA A 158 -4.65 -16.00 24.19
N GLY A 159 -5.31 -16.29 25.30
CA GLY A 159 -6.27 -15.40 25.96
C GLY A 159 -7.60 -15.27 25.22
N SER A 160 -7.84 -16.06 24.19
CA SER A 160 -9.10 -16.07 23.43
C SER A 160 -10.21 -16.85 24.13
N SER A 161 -11.46 -16.59 23.73
CA SER A 161 -12.60 -17.37 24.22
C SER A 161 -12.58 -18.81 23.74
N ALA A 162 -11.97 -19.09 22.58
CA ALA A 162 -11.79 -20.45 22.09
C ALA A 162 -10.78 -21.22 22.94
N GLU A 163 -9.67 -20.62 23.36
CA GLU A 163 -8.73 -21.23 24.28
C GLU A 163 -9.40 -21.54 25.64
N GLU A 164 -10.15 -20.58 26.20
CA GLU A 164 -10.91 -20.77 27.44
C GLU A 164 -11.96 -21.86 27.32
N ALA A 165 -12.56 -22.03 26.15
CA ALA A 165 -13.55 -23.11 25.87
C ALA A 165 -12.90 -24.48 25.60
N GLY A 166 -11.55 -24.55 25.53
CA GLY A 166 -10.80 -25.77 25.34
C GLY A 166 -10.66 -26.22 23.89
N VAL A 167 -10.86 -25.30 22.91
CA VAL A 167 -10.60 -25.57 21.49
C VAL A 167 -9.10 -25.77 21.28
N GLN A 168 -8.72 -26.72 20.42
CA GLN A 168 -7.34 -27.10 20.19
C GLN A 168 -6.99 -27.07 18.71
N VAL A 169 -5.72 -26.88 18.43
CA VAL A 169 -5.19 -27.03 17.06
C VAL A 169 -5.42 -28.47 16.61
N GLY A 170 -5.92 -28.64 15.38
CA GLY A 170 -6.29 -29.94 14.81
C GLY A 170 -7.76 -30.33 15.02
N ASP A 171 -8.54 -29.54 15.75
CA ASP A 171 -9.98 -29.74 15.84
C ASP A 171 -10.64 -29.56 14.50
N LEU A 172 -11.49 -30.52 14.11
CA LEU A 172 -12.33 -30.40 12.93
C LEU A 172 -13.64 -29.68 13.28
N ILE A 173 -14.08 -28.79 12.40
CA ILE A 173 -15.33 -28.05 12.59
C ILE A 173 -16.50 -28.89 12.04
N GLU A 174 -17.42 -29.31 12.88
CA GLU A 174 -18.58 -30.08 12.47
C GLU A 174 -19.81 -29.19 12.25
N LYS A 175 -20.00 -28.15 13.11
CA LYS A 175 -21.15 -27.25 13.02
C LYS A 175 -20.78 -25.84 13.47
N VAL A 176 -21.51 -24.85 12.91
CA VAL A 176 -21.57 -23.47 13.40
C VAL A 176 -23.04 -23.16 13.71
N GLY A 177 -23.38 -23.04 15.00
CA GLY A 177 -24.77 -23.04 15.46
C GLY A 177 -25.49 -24.32 15.05
N GLU A 178 -26.61 -24.19 14.37
CA GLU A 178 -27.40 -25.33 13.84
C GLU A 178 -26.94 -25.78 12.44
N THR A 179 -26.04 -25.03 11.79
CA THR A 179 -25.59 -25.27 10.41
C THR A 179 -24.43 -26.26 10.38
N SER A 180 -24.56 -27.35 9.57
CA SER A 180 -23.44 -28.24 9.31
C SER A 180 -22.31 -27.54 8.57
N ALA A 181 -21.07 -27.78 8.99
CA ALA A 181 -19.88 -27.27 8.30
C ALA A 181 -19.45 -28.16 7.11
N GLU A 182 -20.10 -29.30 6.88
CA GLU A 182 -19.79 -30.21 5.78
C GLU A 182 -20.01 -29.54 4.43
N GLY A 183 -18.93 -29.42 3.65
CA GLY A 183 -18.92 -28.81 2.31
C GLY A 183 -18.93 -27.28 2.30
N LEU A 184 -18.80 -26.63 3.47
CA LEU A 184 -18.59 -25.19 3.56
C LEU A 184 -17.10 -24.86 3.43
N THR A 185 -16.80 -23.77 2.73
CA THR A 185 -15.47 -23.18 2.70
C THR A 185 -15.12 -22.50 4.03
N SER A 186 -13.85 -22.26 4.27
CA SER A 186 -13.41 -21.50 5.44
C SER A 186 -14.03 -20.10 5.50
N THR A 187 -14.23 -19.45 4.35
CA THR A 187 -14.89 -18.14 4.25
C THR A 187 -16.34 -18.19 4.70
N GLU A 188 -17.12 -19.16 4.22
CA GLU A 188 -18.53 -19.32 4.61
C GLU A 188 -18.68 -19.63 6.11
N ILE A 189 -17.73 -20.39 6.69
CA ILE A 189 -17.71 -20.63 8.15
C ILE A 189 -17.43 -19.31 8.90
N VAL A 190 -16.49 -18.48 8.45
CA VAL A 190 -16.20 -17.18 9.07
C VAL A 190 -17.40 -16.24 8.97
N GLU A 191 -18.12 -16.22 7.86
CA GLU A 191 -19.36 -15.44 7.69
C GLU A 191 -20.44 -15.90 8.72
N LEU A 192 -20.65 -17.20 8.86
CA LEU A 192 -21.59 -17.73 9.85
C LEU A 192 -21.20 -17.36 11.29
N ILE A 193 -19.90 -17.40 11.62
CA ILE A 193 -19.38 -16.93 12.90
C ILE A 193 -19.65 -15.44 13.06
N GLY A 194 -19.51 -14.67 11.97
CA GLY A 194 -19.74 -13.23 11.92
C GLY A 194 -21.13 -12.81 12.40
N ASP A 195 -22.15 -13.59 12.11
CA ASP A 195 -23.55 -13.31 12.42
C ASP A 195 -23.98 -13.68 13.86
N MET A 196 -23.10 -14.31 14.63
CA MET A 196 -23.42 -14.85 15.97
C MET A 196 -22.68 -14.12 17.09
N ASP A 197 -23.35 -13.90 18.23
CA ASP A 197 -22.74 -13.52 19.52
C ASP A 197 -23.71 -13.88 20.65
N PRO A 198 -23.41 -14.85 21.53
CA PRO A 198 -22.23 -15.72 21.51
C PRO A 198 -22.20 -16.72 20.34
N VAL A 199 -21.01 -17.15 19.96
CA VAL A 199 -20.77 -18.14 18.92
C VAL A 199 -20.83 -19.55 19.53
N THR A 200 -21.73 -20.40 19.04
CA THR A 200 -21.78 -21.82 19.43
C THR A 200 -21.26 -22.65 18.26
N MET A 201 -20.27 -23.49 18.52
CA MET A 201 -19.71 -24.40 17.51
C MET A 201 -19.57 -25.82 18.04
N THR A 202 -19.70 -26.79 17.15
CA THR A 202 -19.37 -28.19 17.43
C THR A 202 -18.07 -28.55 16.74
N PHE A 203 -17.12 -29.02 17.52
CA PHE A 203 -15.82 -29.48 17.07
C PHE A 203 -15.68 -31.00 17.26
N SER A 204 -14.74 -31.60 16.54
CA SER A 204 -14.32 -32.98 16.74
C SER A 204 -12.81 -33.04 16.95
N HIS A 205 -12.38 -33.54 18.12
CA HIS A 205 -10.97 -33.81 18.42
C HIS A 205 -10.76 -35.32 18.50
N GLU A 206 -9.86 -35.87 17.69
CA GLU A 206 -9.59 -37.34 17.64
C GLU A 206 -10.87 -38.21 17.52
N GLY A 207 -11.88 -37.71 16.82
CA GLY A 207 -13.16 -38.40 16.61
C GLY A 207 -14.16 -38.31 17.78
N VAL A 208 -13.90 -37.44 18.75
CA VAL A 208 -14.82 -37.11 19.84
C VAL A 208 -15.42 -35.75 19.64
N SER A 209 -16.72 -35.69 19.37
CA SER A 209 -17.41 -34.39 19.19
C SER A 209 -17.70 -33.72 20.53
N TYR A 210 -17.54 -32.41 20.57
CA TYR A 210 -17.90 -31.57 21.72
C TYR A 210 -18.42 -30.19 21.24
N GLU A 211 -19.19 -29.53 22.08
CA GLU A 211 -19.74 -28.21 21.84
C GLU A 211 -18.99 -27.15 22.65
N ALA A 212 -18.69 -26.05 22.04
CA ALA A 212 -18.08 -24.89 22.66
C ALA A 212 -18.94 -23.63 22.42
N VAL A 213 -19.14 -22.85 23.49
CA VAL A 213 -19.81 -21.53 23.44
C VAL A 213 -18.78 -20.46 23.74
N MET A 214 -18.60 -19.54 22.82
CA MET A 214 -17.51 -18.56 22.82
C MET A 214 -18.07 -17.16 22.62
N GLU A 215 -17.54 -16.19 23.34
CA GLU A 215 -17.86 -14.77 23.16
C GLU A 215 -16.86 -14.14 22.20
N LYS A 216 -17.32 -13.26 21.33
CA LYS A 216 -16.41 -12.46 20.51
C LYS A 216 -15.70 -11.44 21.39
N ARG A 217 -14.41 -11.27 21.15
CA ARG A 217 -13.58 -10.26 21.79
C ARG A 217 -12.48 -9.81 20.84
N ALA A 218 -11.83 -8.69 21.15
CA ALA A 218 -10.64 -8.27 20.42
C ALA A 218 -9.53 -9.31 20.63
N ILE A 219 -9.02 -9.85 19.54
CA ILE A 219 -7.96 -10.85 19.51
C ILE A 219 -6.72 -10.20 18.92
N ASP A 220 -5.66 -10.09 19.70
CA ASP A 220 -4.37 -9.61 19.21
C ASP A 220 -3.68 -10.71 18.40
N ILE A 221 -3.32 -10.38 17.16
CA ILE A 221 -2.56 -11.28 16.30
C ILE A 221 -1.07 -11.09 16.60
N PRO A 222 -0.33 -12.13 17.03
CA PRO A 222 1.10 -12.03 17.18
C PRO A 222 1.77 -11.70 15.85
N THR A 223 2.59 -10.65 15.85
CA THR A 223 3.41 -10.23 14.71
C THR A 223 4.89 -10.29 15.03
N VAL A 224 5.22 -10.53 16.29
CA VAL A 224 6.59 -10.66 16.80
C VAL A 224 6.67 -11.94 17.62
N GLU A 225 7.62 -12.77 17.28
CA GLU A 225 8.02 -13.94 18.04
C GLU A 225 9.45 -13.80 18.47
N GLY A 226 9.78 -14.15 19.71
CA GLY A 226 11.13 -14.03 20.22
C GLY A 226 11.50 -15.15 21.14
N GLU A 227 12.77 -15.56 21.09
CA GLU A 227 13.30 -16.59 21.95
C GLU A 227 14.81 -16.39 22.19
N MET A 228 15.29 -16.77 23.37
CA MET A 228 16.70 -16.88 23.65
C MET A 228 17.24 -18.18 23.08
N LYS A 229 18.13 -18.08 22.11
CA LYS A 229 18.87 -19.23 21.55
C LYS A 229 20.14 -19.52 22.37
N GLU A 230 20.85 -20.59 22.02
CA GLU A 230 22.12 -20.94 22.66
C GLU A 230 23.16 -19.81 22.55
N ASN A 231 24.12 -19.80 23.47
CA ASN A 231 25.22 -18.85 23.51
C ASN A 231 24.83 -17.37 23.67
N GLY A 232 23.63 -17.10 24.23
CA GLY A 232 23.15 -15.74 24.49
C GLY A 232 22.74 -14.98 23.24
N VAL A 233 22.38 -15.68 22.18
CA VAL A 233 21.83 -15.09 20.97
C VAL A 233 20.32 -14.87 21.16
N GLY A 234 19.87 -13.61 21.18
CA GLY A 234 18.45 -13.29 21.04
C GLY A 234 18.00 -13.48 19.59
N TYR A 235 16.83 -14.06 19.40
CA TYR A 235 16.19 -14.17 18.09
C TYR A 235 14.82 -13.52 18.15
N ILE A 236 14.53 -12.64 17.18
CA ILE A 236 13.23 -11.98 17.03
C ILE A 236 12.80 -12.08 15.57
N ALA A 237 11.68 -12.75 15.32
CA ALA A 237 11.00 -12.74 14.02
C ALA A 237 9.89 -11.69 14.02
N ILE A 238 9.82 -10.90 12.94
CA ILE A 238 8.75 -9.92 12.71
C ILE A 238 8.05 -10.27 11.42
N SER A 239 6.82 -10.77 11.51
CA SER A 239 6.06 -11.18 10.32
C SER A 239 5.50 -10.00 9.52
N HIS A 240 5.04 -8.94 10.20
CA HIS A 240 4.47 -7.73 9.59
C HIS A 240 4.59 -6.54 10.54
N PHE A 241 4.57 -5.33 10.01
CA PHE A 241 4.49 -4.09 10.81
C PHE A 241 3.03 -3.61 10.93
N ARG A 242 2.26 -4.20 11.87
CA ARG A 242 0.88 -3.82 12.22
C ARG A 242 0.87 -2.93 13.46
N GLN A 243 -0.28 -2.35 13.83
CA GLN A 243 -0.37 -1.38 14.93
C GLN A 243 0.18 -1.91 16.27
N ASN A 244 0.00 -3.20 16.55
CA ASN A 244 0.45 -3.86 17.77
C ASN A 244 1.92 -4.32 17.73
N THR A 245 2.59 -4.29 16.57
CA THR A 245 3.96 -4.83 16.41
C THR A 245 5.00 -4.10 17.23
N ALA A 246 4.92 -2.77 17.33
CA ALA A 246 5.92 -2.01 18.10
C ALA A 246 5.89 -2.35 19.58
N GLU A 247 4.72 -2.50 20.17
CA GLU A 247 4.56 -2.92 21.58
C GLU A 247 5.13 -4.33 21.80
N GLN A 248 4.76 -5.28 20.92
CA GLN A 248 5.27 -6.65 20.98
C GLN A 248 6.79 -6.69 20.82
N PHE A 249 7.36 -5.94 19.86
CA PHE A 249 8.80 -5.88 19.62
C PHE A 249 9.56 -5.33 20.83
N ILE A 250 9.12 -4.20 21.38
CA ILE A 250 9.75 -3.57 22.55
C ILE A 250 9.70 -4.49 23.77
N LYS A 251 8.57 -5.14 24.00
CA LYS A 251 8.40 -6.11 25.09
C LYS A 251 9.37 -7.29 24.93
N THR A 252 9.36 -7.94 23.77
CA THR A 252 10.23 -9.09 23.47
C THR A 252 11.71 -8.73 23.57
N LEU A 253 12.09 -7.55 23.03
CA LEU A 253 13.46 -7.05 23.15
C LEU A 253 13.89 -6.84 24.62
N SER A 254 12.98 -6.30 25.46
CA SER A 254 13.23 -6.12 26.89
C SER A 254 13.38 -7.45 27.62
N GLU A 255 12.54 -8.42 27.34
CA GLU A 255 12.60 -9.77 27.91
C GLU A 255 13.95 -10.44 27.57
N LEU A 256 14.38 -10.41 26.31
CA LEU A 256 15.67 -10.95 25.88
C LEU A 256 16.88 -10.22 26.53
N LYS A 257 16.80 -8.89 26.70
CA LYS A 257 17.81 -8.11 27.44
C LYS A 257 17.87 -8.55 28.90
N GLU A 258 16.74 -8.77 29.58
CA GLU A 258 16.68 -9.25 30.96
C GLU A 258 17.21 -10.70 31.12
N GLU A 259 17.02 -11.54 30.09
CA GLU A 259 17.61 -12.89 30.02
C GLU A 259 19.11 -12.87 29.71
N GLY A 260 19.69 -11.70 29.40
CA GLY A 260 21.13 -11.52 29.23
C GLY A 260 21.62 -11.81 27.82
N MET A 261 20.83 -11.48 26.78
CA MET A 261 21.32 -11.60 25.39
C MET A 261 22.57 -10.78 25.17
N THR A 262 23.49 -11.32 24.39
CA THR A 262 24.80 -10.69 24.05
C THR A 262 24.93 -10.40 22.56
N SER A 263 24.03 -10.88 21.74
CA SER A 263 23.90 -10.61 20.30
C SER A 263 22.46 -10.86 19.85
N LEU A 264 22.07 -10.30 18.71
CA LEU A 264 20.68 -10.36 18.25
C LEU A 264 20.61 -10.74 16.77
N ILE A 265 19.67 -11.64 16.45
CA ILE A 265 19.20 -11.89 15.07
C ILE A 265 17.78 -11.37 14.96
N ILE A 266 17.51 -10.52 13.98
CA ILE A 266 16.15 -10.09 13.61
C ILE A 266 15.80 -10.73 12.26
N ASP A 267 14.73 -11.51 12.23
CA ASP A 267 14.26 -12.18 11.02
C ASP A 267 13.12 -11.39 10.38
N LEU A 268 13.38 -10.88 9.18
CA LEU A 268 12.43 -10.15 8.33
C LEU A 268 12.10 -10.94 7.05
N ARG A 269 12.50 -12.19 6.95
CA ARG A 269 12.12 -13.03 5.81
C ARG A 269 10.60 -13.16 5.78
N GLU A 270 10.00 -13.19 4.58
CA GLU A 270 8.55 -13.21 4.35
C GLU A 270 7.79 -11.97 4.90
N ASN A 271 8.49 -10.94 5.35
CA ASN A 271 7.87 -9.72 5.85
C ASN A 271 7.63 -8.71 4.71
N GLY A 272 6.42 -8.66 4.19
CA GLY A 272 6.01 -7.72 3.13
C GLY A 272 5.93 -6.25 3.56
N GLY A 273 6.29 -5.93 4.81
CA GLY A 273 6.27 -4.57 5.34
C GLY A 273 5.07 -4.27 6.23
N GLY A 274 4.50 -3.08 6.10
CA GLY A 274 3.37 -2.62 6.88
C GLY A 274 3.40 -1.11 7.15
N LEU A 275 3.08 -0.72 8.38
CA LEU A 275 2.92 0.67 8.78
C LEU A 275 4.29 1.34 9.08
N VAL A 276 4.58 2.43 8.38
CA VAL A 276 5.83 3.19 8.53
C VAL A 276 5.99 3.74 9.94
N ASP A 277 4.91 4.24 10.56
CA ASP A 277 4.98 4.77 11.93
C ASP A 277 5.29 3.69 12.96
N VAL A 278 4.82 2.46 12.75
CA VAL A 278 5.14 1.30 13.59
C VAL A 278 6.61 0.91 13.42
N THR A 279 7.10 0.87 12.17
CA THR A 279 8.52 0.62 11.89
C THR A 279 9.43 1.66 12.56
N ARG A 280 9.02 2.94 12.53
CA ARG A 280 9.72 4.01 13.26
C ARG A 280 9.79 3.76 14.75
N ALA A 281 8.67 3.32 15.35
CA ALA A 281 8.64 3.01 16.78
C ALA A 281 9.56 1.83 17.15
N CYS A 282 9.63 0.80 16.29
CA CYS A 282 10.59 -0.30 16.47
C CYS A 282 12.04 0.19 16.32
N LEU A 283 12.34 1.02 15.33
CA LEU A 283 13.67 1.61 15.12
C LEU A 283 14.07 2.54 16.27
N GLU A 284 13.14 3.33 16.80
CA GLU A 284 13.38 4.20 17.98
C GLU A 284 13.87 3.41 19.18
N ALA A 285 13.42 2.18 19.36
CA ALA A 285 13.78 1.32 20.49
C ALA A 285 15.21 0.76 20.41
N ILE A 286 15.87 0.85 19.24
CA ILE A 286 17.19 0.21 19.04
C ILE A 286 18.25 1.13 18.44
N LEU A 287 17.86 2.19 17.71
CA LEU A 287 18.84 3.05 17.03
C LEU A 287 19.47 4.08 17.96
N PRO A 288 20.76 4.45 17.76
CA PRO A 288 21.34 5.62 18.37
C PRO A 288 20.72 6.90 17.81
N GLU A 289 20.92 8.03 18.52
CA GLU A 289 20.50 9.36 18.03
C GLU A 289 20.97 9.60 16.59
N GLY A 290 20.05 9.98 15.72
CA GLY A 290 20.36 10.30 14.32
C GLY A 290 19.25 9.94 13.33
N LEU A 291 19.58 10.07 12.04
CA LEU A 291 18.67 9.84 10.95
C LEU A 291 18.28 8.35 10.85
N MET A 292 16.97 8.06 10.79
CA MET A 292 16.43 6.72 10.52
C MET A 292 16.28 6.47 9.03
N PHE A 293 15.65 7.40 8.32
CA PHE A 293 15.43 7.43 6.88
C PHE A 293 14.85 8.79 6.50
N TYR A 294 14.78 9.07 5.21
CA TYR A 294 14.10 10.25 4.71
C TYR A 294 13.30 9.94 3.45
N THR A 295 12.40 10.86 3.06
CA THR A 295 11.55 10.69 1.90
C THR A 295 11.76 11.82 0.90
N GLU A 296 11.49 11.52 -0.37
CA GLU A 296 11.38 12.53 -1.43
C GLU A 296 10.00 12.46 -2.07
N THR A 297 9.35 13.62 -2.15
CA THR A 297 8.06 13.79 -2.81
C THR A 297 8.26 14.32 -4.24
N ARG A 298 7.18 14.42 -5.02
CA ARG A 298 7.20 15.04 -6.34
C ARG A 298 7.75 16.49 -6.34
N SER A 299 7.67 17.19 -5.23
CA SER A 299 8.13 18.60 -5.10
C SER A 299 9.57 18.73 -4.58
N GLY A 300 10.25 17.63 -4.28
CA GLY A 300 11.59 17.59 -3.70
C GLY A 300 11.62 16.77 -2.40
N VAL A 301 12.63 17.05 -1.54
CA VAL A 301 12.77 16.35 -0.26
C VAL A 301 11.49 16.49 0.56
N GLY A 302 10.98 15.35 1.04
CA GLY A 302 9.78 15.27 1.86
C GLY A 302 10.12 15.39 3.35
N GLU A 303 9.85 14.33 4.10
CA GLU A 303 10.06 14.25 5.54
C GLU A 303 11.37 13.54 5.88
N THR A 304 11.96 13.90 7.01
CA THR A 304 13.14 13.24 7.61
C THR A 304 12.78 12.74 9.00
N PHE A 305 13.14 11.49 9.29
CA PHE A 305 12.78 10.81 10.52
C PHE A 305 14.04 10.52 11.32
N TYR A 306 14.04 10.96 12.60
CA TYR A 306 15.19 10.84 13.49
C TYR A 306 14.86 10.02 14.72
N ALA A 307 15.81 9.18 15.13
CA ALA A 307 15.81 8.51 16.43
C ALA A 307 16.37 9.41 17.51
N THR A 308 15.84 9.31 18.72
CA THR A 308 16.35 10.05 19.90
C THR A 308 17.53 9.37 20.56
N GLY A 309 17.71 8.06 20.32
CA GLY A 309 18.80 7.28 20.90
C GLY A 309 18.65 7.07 22.42
N SER A 310 17.41 6.92 22.88
CA SER A 310 17.14 6.79 24.32
C SER A 310 17.67 5.50 24.94
N ASP A 311 17.68 4.39 24.19
CA ASP A 311 18.19 3.07 24.61
C ASP A 311 18.78 2.30 23.42
N PRO A 312 19.90 2.80 22.83
CA PRO A 312 20.46 2.20 21.63
C PRO A 312 20.97 0.78 21.88
N LEU A 313 20.81 -0.08 20.88
CA LEU A 313 21.35 -1.43 20.92
C LEU A 313 22.88 -1.36 20.73
N ASP A 314 23.64 -1.88 21.71
CA ASP A 314 25.12 -1.89 21.72
C ASP A 314 25.65 -3.34 21.78
N ILE A 315 25.06 -4.19 20.91
CA ILE A 315 25.49 -5.59 20.74
C ILE A 315 25.47 -5.93 19.24
N PRO A 316 26.22 -6.96 18.80
CA PRO A 316 26.19 -7.40 17.42
C PRO A 316 24.78 -7.74 16.94
N LEU A 317 24.44 -7.24 15.76
CA LEU A 317 23.13 -7.43 15.13
C LEU A 317 23.28 -8.03 13.72
N VAL A 318 22.53 -9.08 13.46
CA VAL A 318 22.34 -9.64 12.13
C VAL A 318 20.85 -9.56 11.76
N ILE A 319 20.56 -9.27 10.51
CA ILE A 319 19.19 -9.25 9.99
C ILE A 319 19.07 -10.27 8.85
N LEU A 320 18.15 -11.21 9.00
CA LEU A 320 17.76 -12.14 7.96
C LEU A 320 16.75 -11.48 7.01
N VAL A 321 17.02 -11.53 5.72
CA VAL A 321 16.17 -10.95 4.68
C VAL A 321 16.04 -11.89 3.49
N ASN A 322 14.94 -11.78 2.73
CA ASN A 322 14.76 -12.47 1.46
C ASN A 322 13.98 -11.62 0.46
N GLU A 323 13.70 -12.18 -0.71
CA GLU A 323 12.98 -11.53 -1.81
C GLU A 323 11.55 -11.08 -1.47
N ASN A 324 10.98 -11.59 -0.37
CA ASN A 324 9.67 -11.21 0.15
C ASN A 324 9.76 -10.16 1.26
N SER A 325 10.98 -9.82 1.73
CA SER A 325 11.21 -8.68 2.62
C SER A 325 11.00 -7.38 1.85
N ALA A 326 9.96 -6.61 2.16
CA ALA A 326 9.55 -5.47 1.34
C ALA A 326 9.17 -4.22 2.15
N SER A 327 9.27 -3.02 1.52
CA SER A 327 8.70 -1.77 2.05
C SER A 327 9.20 -1.45 3.47
N ALA A 328 8.34 -1.44 4.48
CA ALA A 328 8.67 -1.14 5.87
C ALA A 328 9.77 -2.06 6.44
N ALA A 329 9.83 -3.33 6.02
CA ALA A 329 10.91 -4.25 6.38
C ALA A 329 12.25 -3.78 5.79
N GLU A 330 12.24 -3.21 4.58
CA GLU A 330 13.44 -2.65 3.96
C GLU A 330 13.87 -1.33 4.61
N ILE A 331 12.92 -0.50 5.06
CA ILE A 331 13.22 0.68 5.89
C ILE A 331 13.94 0.24 7.17
N PHE A 332 13.41 -0.79 7.84
CA PHE A 332 13.99 -1.30 9.08
C PHE A 332 15.39 -1.86 8.86
N ALA A 333 15.56 -2.78 7.92
CA ALA A 333 16.83 -3.41 7.60
C ALA A 333 17.89 -2.39 7.14
N GLY A 334 17.52 -1.46 6.24
CA GLY A 334 18.41 -0.41 5.76
C GLY A 334 18.86 0.55 6.85
N ALA A 335 17.95 0.97 7.73
CA ALA A 335 18.27 1.82 8.86
C ALA A 335 19.22 1.13 9.85
N CYS A 336 18.98 -0.15 10.17
CA CYS A 336 19.86 -0.92 11.06
C CYS A 336 21.25 -1.15 10.45
N ARG A 337 21.33 -1.46 9.16
CA ARG A 337 22.60 -1.59 8.45
C ARG A 337 23.41 -0.29 8.53
N ASP A 338 22.80 0.83 8.16
CA ASP A 338 23.49 2.11 8.05
C ASP A 338 23.82 2.75 9.42
N ARG A 339 23.05 2.43 10.49
CA ARG A 339 23.17 3.08 11.81
C ARG A 339 23.79 2.22 12.91
N LEU A 340 23.61 0.89 12.84
CA LEU A 340 24.13 -0.06 13.81
C LEU A 340 25.24 -0.94 13.22
N GLY A 341 25.51 -0.86 11.90
CA GLY A 341 26.41 -1.77 11.23
C GLY A 341 25.88 -3.22 11.22
N ALA A 342 24.56 -3.38 11.21
CA ALA A 342 23.94 -4.70 11.13
C ALA A 342 24.34 -5.41 9.85
N THR A 343 24.72 -6.69 9.96
CA THR A 343 25.01 -7.54 8.80
C THR A 343 23.69 -8.09 8.22
N LEU A 344 23.44 -7.87 6.94
CA LEU A 344 22.30 -8.47 6.24
C LEU A 344 22.70 -9.83 5.69
N VAL A 345 21.91 -10.87 5.98
CA VAL A 345 22.13 -12.25 5.52
C VAL A 345 20.89 -12.77 4.82
N GLY A 346 21.06 -13.45 3.69
CA GLY A 346 19.99 -14.11 2.95
C GLY A 346 19.94 -13.75 1.49
N LYS A 347 18.84 -13.18 0.98
CA LYS A 347 18.66 -12.81 -0.43
C LYS A 347 18.37 -11.31 -0.56
N THR A 348 18.62 -10.79 -1.77
CA THR A 348 18.23 -9.40 -2.09
C THR A 348 16.75 -9.20 -1.85
N THR A 349 16.40 -8.11 -1.14
CA THR A 349 15.03 -7.78 -0.79
C THR A 349 14.20 -7.36 -2.01
N PHE A 350 12.91 -7.19 -1.83
CA PHE A 350 11.94 -6.91 -2.91
C PHE A 350 12.23 -5.64 -3.72
N GLY A 351 12.70 -4.58 -3.07
CA GLY A 351 12.95 -3.29 -3.73
C GLY A 351 11.73 -2.39 -3.82
N LYS A 352 10.88 -2.35 -2.80
CA LYS A 352 9.74 -1.42 -2.73
C LYS A 352 10.12 -0.15 -1.99
N GLY A 353 10.89 0.73 -2.64
CA GLY A 353 11.38 2.01 -2.11
C GLY A 353 10.38 3.17 -2.15
N ILE A 354 9.08 2.89 -2.04
CA ILE A 354 8.00 3.87 -2.14
C ILE A 354 7.05 3.81 -0.96
N ILE A 355 6.44 4.97 -0.64
CA ILE A 355 5.42 5.10 0.39
C ILE A 355 4.08 5.44 -0.28
N GLN A 356 3.04 4.69 0.08
CA GLN A 356 1.66 4.96 -0.31
C GLN A 356 0.92 5.66 0.82
N THR A 357 0.01 6.54 0.44
CA THR A 357 -0.97 7.15 1.34
C THR A 357 -2.35 6.62 0.98
N THR A 358 -3.12 6.23 2.00
CA THR A 358 -4.54 5.92 1.86
C THR A 358 -5.34 7.14 2.29
N ARG A 359 -6.29 7.57 1.46
CA ARG A 359 -7.21 8.65 1.77
C ARG A 359 -8.64 8.14 1.73
N THR A 360 -9.28 8.13 2.90
CA THR A 360 -10.68 7.72 3.07
C THR A 360 -11.62 8.90 2.81
N TYR A 361 -12.75 8.66 2.16
CA TYR A 361 -13.81 9.60 1.86
C TYR A 361 -14.97 9.49 2.87
N GLU A 362 -15.93 10.41 2.78
CA GLU A 362 -17.09 10.48 3.70
C GLU A 362 -18.03 9.28 3.58
N ASP A 363 -18.08 8.63 2.42
CA ASP A 363 -18.86 7.43 2.16
C ASP A 363 -18.21 6.13 2.68
N GLY A 364 -16.96 6.23 3.20
CA GLY A 364 -16.17 5.11 3.72
C GLY A 364 -15.23 4.49 2.69
N SER A 365 -15.40 4.76 1.39
CA SER A 365 -14.46 4.32 0.35
C SER A 365 -13.09 4.98 0.50
N SER A 366 -12.05 4.42 -0.12
CA SER A 366 -10.71 5.01 -0.07
C SER A 366 -9.93 4.84 -1.35
N ILE A 367 -8.94 5.71 -1.53
CA ILE A 367 -7.90 5.55 -2.55
C ILE A 367 -6.54 5.39 -1.90
N LYS A 368 -5.74 4.49 -2.46
CA LYS A 368 -4.33 4.32 -2.12
C LYS A 368 -3.49 4.73 -3.32
N TYR A 369 -2.43 5.50 -3.12
CA TYR A 369 -1.55 5.95 -4.19
C TYR A 369 -0.17 6.31 -3.65
N THR A 370 0.85 6.23 -4.50
CA THR A 370 2.23 6.57 -4.13
C THR A 370 2.40 8.08 -4.00
N THR A 371 2.97 8.50 -2.87
CA THR A 371 3.23 9.91 -2.54
C THR A 371 4.69 10.27 -2.49
N SER A 372 5.57 9.32 -2.17
CA SER A 372 7.00 9.57 -2.00
C SER A 372 7.85 8.33 -2.22
N HIS A 373 9.12 8.56 -2.53
CA HIS A 373 10.19 7.57 -2.39
C HIS A 373 10.85 7.73 -1.03
N TYR A 374 11.42 6.67 -0.48
CA TYR A 374 12.23 6.73 0.72
C TYR A 374 13.65 6.24 0.46
N PHE A 375 14.56 6.71 1.28
CA PHE A 375 15.98 6.45 1.21
C PHE A 375 16.50 6.04 2.58
N THR A 376 17.48 5.15 2.60
CA THR A 376 18.16 4.79 3.85
C THR A 376 18.95 5.98 4.44
N PRO A 377 19.41 5.94 5.68
CA PRO A 377 20.20 7.02 6.27
C PRO A 377 21.38 7.47 5.42
N ASP A 378 22.06 6.54 4.77
CA ASP A 378 23.22 6.81 3.91
C ASP A 378 22.82 7.23 2.49
N GLY A 379 21.52 7.36 2.20
CA GLY A 379 21.00 7.85 0.92
C GLY A 379 20.89 6.78 -0.15
N TYR A 380 20.85 5.51 0.20
CA TYR A 380 20.64 4.43 -0.76
C TYR A 380 19.18 4.40 -1.25
N ASP A 381 19.01 4.49 -2.57
CA ASP A 381 17.72 4.29 -3.24
C ASP A 381 17.56 2.81 -3.57
N LEU A 382 16.72 2.13 -2.81
CA LEU A 382 16.46 0.70 -3.00
C LEU A 382 15.30 0.42 -3.98
N ASN A 383 14.63 1.46 -4.49
CA ASN A 383 13.46 1.29 -5.32
C ASN A 383 13.77 0.56 -6.64
N GLY A 384 13.15 -0.60 -6.84
CA GLY A 384 13.36 -1.47 -8.00
C GLY A 384 14.65 -2.30 -7.97
N VAL A 385 15.48 -2.18 -6.92
CA VAL A 385 16.75 -2.91 -6.78
C VAL A 385 16.85 -3.73 -5.50
N GLY A 386 16.18 -3.33 -4.42
CA GLY A 386 16.26 -3.97 -3.11
C GLY A 386 17.53 -3.67 -2.33
N LEU A 387 17.60 -4.19 -1.10
CA LEU A 387 18.81 -4.21 -0.29
C LEU A 387 19.56 -5.50 -0.62
N VAL A 388 20.78 -5.37 -1.13
CA VAL A 388 21.67 -6.52 -1.35
C VAL A 388 22.24 -6.95 -0.01
N PRO A 389 22.11 -8.22 0.40
CA PRO A 389 22.69 -8.69 1.65
C PRO A 389 24.23 -8.67 1.60
N ASP A 390 24.85 -8.52 2.77
CA ASP A 390 26.33 -8.62 2.91
C ASP A 390 26.80 -10.05 2.71
N GLU A 391 25.97 -11.02 3.13
CA GLU A 391 26.19 -12.45 2.95
C GLU A 391 24.99 -13.06 2.20
N GLU A 392 25.20 -13.34 0.93
CA GLU A 392 24.17 -13.98 0.10
C GLU A 392 24.16 -15.50 0.32
N VAL A 393 23.03 -16.04 0.78
CA VAL A 393 22.87 -17.46 1.11
C VAL A 393 21.52 -17.96 0.63
N ASP A 394 21.53 -19.10 -0.07
CA ASP A 394 20.32 -19.80 -0.48
C ASP A 394 19.82 -20.74 0.63
N LEU A 395 18.49 -20.87 0.74
CA LEU A 395 17.90 -21.98 1.48
C LEU A 395 17.92 -23.27 0.65
N PRO A 396 18.06 -24.46 1.26
CA PRO A 396 17.82 -25.72 0.58
C PRO A 396 16.40 -25.80 0.01
N GLU A 397 16.20 -26.44 -1.16
CA GLU A 397 14.92 -26.47 -1.89
C GLU A 397 13.70 -26.94 -1.05
N GLU A 398 13.92 -27.73 0.01
CA GLU A 398 12.84 -28.26 0.87
C GLU A 398 12.74 -27.57 2.24
N THR A 399 13.54 -26.49 2.47
CA THR A 399 13.56 -25.79 3.76
C THR A 399 12.52 -24.68 3.77
N THR A 400 11.69 -24.65 4.81
CA THR A 400 10.80 -23.50 5.06
C THR A 400 11.53 -22.42 5.84
N VAL A 401 11.21 -21.15 5.58
CA VAL A 401 11.84 -19.98 6.22
C VAL A 401 11.67 -19.97 7.75
N VAL A 402 10.66 -20.66 8.27
CA VAL A 402 10.30 -20.61 9.70
C VAL A 402 11.12 -21.57 10.59
N ALA A 403 11.99 -22.39 9.99
CA ALA A 403 12.61 -23.48 10.73
C ALA A 403 13.64 -23.02 11.79
N CYS A 404 14.45 -21.99 11.50
CA CYS A 404 15.56 -21.52 12.37
C CYS A 404 16.30 -22.66 13.08
N ASP A 405 16.50 -23.76 12.35
CA ASP A 405 17.12 -25.01 12.81
C ASP A 405 18.45 -25.27 12.08
N ASP A 406 19.01 -26.45 12.29
CA ASP A 406 20.29 -26.85 11.66
C ASP A 406 20.22 -26.92 10.11
N ASN A 407 19.04 -26.99 9.53
CA ASN A 407 18.84 -27.05 8.08
C ASN A 407 18.66 -25.66 7.46
N ASP A 408 18.37 -24.64 8.26
CA ASP A 408 18.27 -23.26 7.81
C ASP A 408 19.67 -22.64 7.62
N THR A 409 20.18 -22.77 6.39
CA THR A 409 21.53 -22.27 6.02
C THR A 409 21.69 -20.77 6.23
N GLN A 410 20.63 -19.98 6.09
CA GLN A 410 20.66 -18.53 6.32
C GLN A 410 20.77 -18.23 7.81
N TYR A 411 20.00 -18.92 8.66
CA TYR A 411 20.13 -18.81 10.11
C TYR A 411 21.49 -19.26 10.61
N GLN A 412 22.04 -20.40 10.10
CA GLN A 412 23.39 -20.85 10.45
C GLN A 412 24.44 -19.81 10.08
N LYS A 413 24.32 -19.19 8.90
CA LYS A 413 25.22 -18.12 8.47
C LYS A 413 25.12 -16.89 9.35
N ALA A 414 23.93 -16.53 9.80
CA ALA A 414 23.74 -15.43 10.75
C ALA A 414 24.47 -15.68 12.07
N LEU A 415 24.42 -16.90 12.59
CA LEU A 415 25.19 -17.32 13.79
C LEU A 415 26.69 -17.19 13.56
N GLU A 416 27.23 -17.61 12.40
CA GLU A 416 28.65 -17.46 12.05
C GLU A 416 29.09 -15.97 12.05
N CYS A 417 28.26 -15.07 11.48
CA CYS A 417 28.55 -13.64 11.46
C CYS A 417 28.63 -13.04 12.86
N LEU A 418 27.77 -13.47 13.80
CA LEU A 418 27.81 -13.01 15.19
C LEU A 418 29.08 -13.45 15.92
N VAL A 419 29.56 -14.69 15.69
CA VAL A 419 30.81 -15.20 16.30
C VAL A 419 31.99 -14.40 15.77
N GLY A 420 32.09 -14.14 14.47
CA GLY A 420 33.17 -13.37 13.86
C GLY A 420 33.24 -11.90 14.35
N ALA A 421 32.09 -11.31 14.70
CA ALA A 421 32.01 -9.95 15.26
C ALA A 421 32.55 -9.89 16.70
N SER A 422 32.35 -10.94 17.49
CA SER A 422 32.81 -11.02 18.86
C SER A 422 34.36 -11.10 19.01
N ASP A 423 35.06 -11.68 18.02
CA ASP A 423 36.50 -11.81 17.97
C ASP A 423 37.24 -10.54 17.50
N SER A 424 36.49 -9.51 17.04
CA SER A 424 37.04 -8.29 16.43
C SER A 424 36.93 -7.06 17.34
N GLN A 425 36.37 -7.19 18.53
CA GLN A 425 36.31 -6.15 19.59
C GLN A 425 37.37 -6.45 20.68
#